data_5e76a50f0614f56d91602f6a3c4fe559
#
_entry.id   5e76a50f0614f56d91602f6a3c4fe559
#
_cell.length_a   1.000
_cell.length_b   1.000
_cell.length_c   1.000
_cell.angle_alpha   90.00
_cell.angle_beta   90.00
_cell.angle_gamma   90.00
#
_symmetry.space_group_name_H-M   'P 1'
#
loop_
_entity.id
_entity.type
_entity.pdbx_description
1 polymer ?
#
loop_
_entity_poly.entity_id
_entity_poly.type
_entity_poly.pdbx_seq_one_letter_code
_entity_poly.pdbx_strand_id
1 'polypeptide(L)'
;MAVFTYTVREASGATSSGTVTADSRVDALNSLRNKNLFVLDLVEQEIETNVMAGGFGGGFFQRVKLEELAIFTKQLAAMVGAGIAITRSLDTLAKQQSKNPYFRNILLQIKADVAAGLPLSAAMAKYPRIFNPMIISLLISAEETGTLDTTLEDLASTLEAEVALRQQISAGMRYPLIVACAALIVVSFVMIFVVPQFATIFESLNAELPVMTKIVMAVALFMKSWWFLVAALFIGLPWLMNLISSFPVGRQTLDMIKLRLPVFGDLTKKIILARTSKVFSTMLTAGVPILKALSIVEQSSLNSIYEGAFNHIKSAVREGRNINGPMENYPTLFPPMVVAMVAVGEESGTLDQMLLKVNDFYTREVETMVQKLTALLEPVLIGTLGGIIGFIVIALWMPLFRIIQIIQEMG
;
A
#
# COMPACT_ATOMS: atom_id res chain seq x y z
N MET A 1 -19.61 0.89 35.30
CA MET A 1 -18.94 1.75 36.32
C MET A 1 -18.35 2.94 35.58
N ALA A 2 -18.80 4.16 35.84
CA ALA A 2 -18.27 5.40 35.29
C ALA A 2 -17.27 6.03 36.28
N VAL A 3 -16.28 6.76 35.78
CA VAL A 3 -15.32 7.50 36.60
C VAL A 3 -15.72 8.96 36.59
N PHE A 4 -15.93 9.52 37.79
CA PHE A 4 -16.30 10.91 37.97
C PHE A 4 -15.14 11.67 38.59
N THR A 5 -14.76 12.79 37.96
CA THR A 5 -13.82 13.74 38.55
C THR A 5 -14.62 14.73 39.44
N TYR A 6 -14.25 14.84 40.67
CA TYR A 6 -14.92 15.72 41.63
C TYR A 6 -13.99 16.83 42.12
N THR A 7 -14.59 17.97 42.39
CA THR A 7 -13.99 19.05 43.16
C THR A 7 -14.85 19.24 44.40
N VAL A 8 -14.26 19.06 45.60
CA VAL A 8 -14.95 19.12 46.90
C VAL A 8 -14.33 20.16 47.77
N ARG A 9 -15.11 20.68 48.71
CA ARG A 9 -14.68 21.55 49.81
C ARG A 9 -14.72 20.77 51.10
N GLU A 10 -13.60 20.71 51.77
CA GLU A 10 -13.52 20.11 53.11
C GLU A 10 -14.07 21.04 54.18
N ALA A 11 -14.42 20.50 55.36
CA ALA A 11 -14.87 21.29 56.49
C ALA A 11 -13.85 22.34 56.97
N SER A 12 -12.57 22.18 56.61
CA SER A 12 -11.48 23.12 56.86
C SER A 12 -11.46 24.33 55.89
N GLY A 13 -12.33 24.32 54.86
CA GLY A 13 -12.39 25.36 53.84
C GLY A 13 -11.46 25.14 52.63
N ALA A 14 -10.59 24.13 52.68
CA ALA A 14 -9.70 23.79 51.57
C ALA A 14 -10.47 23.09 50.41
N THR A 15 -10.13 23.41 49.15
CA THR A 15 -10.64 22.70 47.98
C THR A 15 -9.69 21.59 47.59
N SER A 16 -10.25 20.38 47.45
CA SER A 16 -9.53 19.19 47.00
C SER A 16 -10.21 18.62 45.77
N SER A 17 -9.46 18.09 44.82
CA SER A 17 -9.98 17.40 43.63
C SER A 17 -9.49 15.95 43.59
N GLY A 18 -10.33 15.05 43.10
CA GLY A 18 -10.00 13.63 42.97
C GLY A 18 -10.94 12.90 42.01
N THR A 19 -10.77 11.59 41.91
CA THR A 19 -11.63 10.73 41.10
C THR A 19 -12.37 9.73 41.96
N VAL A 20 -13.63 9.45 41.60
CA VAL A 20 -14.45 8.41 42.25
C VAL A 20 -15.11 7.56 41.20
N THR A 21 -15.14 6.24 41.41
CA THR A 21 -15.78 5.27 40.51
C THR A 21 -17.17 4.93 41.11
N ALA A 22 -18.22 5.09 40.29
CA ALA A 22 -19.58 4.77 40.68
C ALA A 22 -20.39 4.30 39.48
N ASP A 23 -21.52 3.61 39.72
CA ASP A 23 -22.40 3.14 38.66
C ASP A 23 -23.31 4.25 38.10
N SER A 24 -23.56 5.29 38.89
CA SER A 24 -24.32 6.47 38.49
C SER A 24 -23.78 7.75 39.14
N ARG A 25 -24.13 8.90 38.55
CA ARG A 25 -23.81 10.23 39.10
C ARG A 25 -24.40 10.39 40.54
N VAL A 26 -25.54 9.77 40.79
CA VAL A 26 -26.21 9.82 42.10
C VAL A 26 -25.41 9.01 43.13
N ASP A 27 -24.89 7.85 42.76
CA ASP A 27 -24.08 7.00 43.63
C ASP A 27 -22.73 7.66 43.96
N ALA A 28 -22.12 8.32 42.94
CA ALA A 28 -20.92 9.13 43.18
C ALA A 28 -21.15 10.26 44.17
N LEU A 29 -22.25 11.00 44.04
CA LEU A 29 -22.63 12.06 44.97
C LEU A 29 -22.88 11.52 46.40
N ASN A 30 -23.57 10.39 46.53
CA ASN A 30 -23.87 9.78 47.84
C ASN A 30 -22.57 9.29 48.52
N SER A 31 -21.65 8.70 47.76
CA SER A 31 -20.38 8.22 48.29
C SER A 31 -19.49 9.37 48.81
N LEU A 32 -19.49 10.52 48.11
CA LEU A 32 -18.75 11.72 48.52
C LEU A 32 -19.41 12.41 49.74
N ARG A 33 -20.75 12.47 49.80
CA ARG A 33 -21.49 13.00 50.95
C ARG A 33 -21.28 12.18 52.21
N ASN A 34 -21.24 10.86 52.11
CA ASN A 34 -20.95 9.97 53.23
C ASN A 34 -19.54 10.16 53.80
N LYS A 35 -18.64 10.78 53.05
CA LYS A 35 -17.29 11.18 53.51
C LYS A 35 -17.23 12.61 54.06
N ASN A 36 -18.40 13.25 54.31
CA ASN A 36 -18.52 14.63 54.76
C ASN A 36 -17.85 15.67 53.87
N LEU A 37 -17.82 15.43 52.55
CA LEU A 37 -17.24 16.34 51.56
C LEU A 37 -18.35 17.11 50.86
N PHE A 38 -18.23 18.42 50.76
CA PHE A 38 -19.15 19.27 50.01
C PHE A 38 -18.72 19.32 48.54
N VAL A 39 -19.49 18.68 47.65
CA VAL A 39 -19.21 18.61 46.23
C VAL A 39 -19.53 19.96 45.61
N LEU A 40 -18.52 20.60 45.02
CA LEU A 40 -18.64 21.85 44.25
C LEU A 40 -18.88 21.58 42.78
N ASP A 41 -18.22 20.57 42.25
CA ASP A 41 -18.38 20.16 40.83
C ASP A 41 -18.20 18.64 40.72
N LEU A 42 -18.98 18.00 39.82
CA LEU A 42 -18.90 16.59 39.51
C LEU A 42 -19.10 16.41 38.01
N VAL A 43 -18.00 16.15 37.30
CA VAL A 43 -17.99 15.93 35.84
C VAL A 43 -17.76 14.45 35.60
N GLU A 44 -18.67 13.84 34.86
CA GLU A 44 -18.47 12.50 34.35
C GLU A 44 -17.31 12.56 33.32
N GLN A 45 -16.22 11.90 33.69
CA GLN A 45 -15.11 11.73 32.76
C GLN A 45 -15.54 10.63 31.80
N GLU A 46 -16.01 10.99 30.59
CA GLU A 46 -15.99 10.03 29.51
C GLU A 46 -14.53 9.57 29.41
N ILE A 47 -14.24 8.43 30.03
CA ILE A 47 -13.02 7.72 29.74
C ILE A 47 -13.17 7.34 28.28
N GLU A 48 -12.53 8.09 27.36
CA GLU A 48 -12.17 7.57 26.07
C GLU A 48 -11.29 6.33 26.34
N THR A 49 -11.96 5.22 26.66
CA THR A 49 -11.37 3.87 26.75
C THR A 49 -10.98 3.46 25.34
N ASN A 50 -9.95 4.10 24.81
CA ASN A 50 -9.33 3.78 23.53
C ASN A 50 -7.87 3.33 23.70
N VAL A 51 -7.56 2.73 24.86
CA VAL A 51 -6.26 2.08 25.03
C VAL A 51 -6.48 0.71 25.64
N MET A 52 -6.49 -0.33 24.82
CA MET A 52 -6.55 -1.77 25.10
C MET A 52 -7.92 -2.47 24.96
N ALA A 53 -8.68 -2.16 23.93
CA ALA A 53 -9.58 -3.14 23.36
C ALA A 53 -9.05 -3.56 21.99
N GLY A 54 -8.03 -4.40 21.99
CA GLY A 54 -7.74 -5.35 20.90
C GLY A 54 -8.91 -6.33 20.77
N GLY A 55 -10.13 -5.81 20.61
CA GLY A 55 -11.35 -6.55 20.36
C GLY A 55 -11.58 -6.67 18.87
N PHE A 56 -11.84 -7.83 18.42
CA PHE A 56 -12.09 -8.46 17.14
C PHE A 56 -12.99 -7.71 16.11
N GLY A 57 -13.04 -6.37 16.08
CA GLY A 57 -13.96 -5.62 15.21
C GLY A 57 -13.44 -4.35 14.54
N GLY A 58 -12.25 -3.83 14.88
CA GLY A 58 -11.80 -2.50 14.39
C GLY A 58 -10.50 -2.46 13.57
N GLY A 59 -9.80 -3.58 13.41
CA GLY A 59 -8.41 -3.60 12.92
C GLY A 59 -8.21 -3.51 11.40
N PHE A 60 -9.23 -3.62 10.58
CA PHE A 60 -9.06 -3.69 9.11
C PHE A 60 -8.99 -2.33 8.40
N PHE A 61 -9.45 -1.23 9.03
CA PHE A 61 -9.54 0.09 8.39
C PHE A 61 -8.57 1.16 8.94
N GLN A 62 -7.79 0.84 9.97
CA GLN A 62 -6.89 1.81 10.60
C GLN A 62 -5.48 1.70 10.00
N ARG A 63 -5.27 2.30 8.82
CA ARG A 63 -3.96 2.36 8.16
C ARG A 63 -3.59 3.82 7.88
N VAL A 64 -2.33 4.14 8.08
CA VAL A 64 -1.73 5.39 7.60
C VAL A 64 -1.27 5.13 6.17
N LYS A 65 -1.73 5.96 5.23
CA LYS A 65 -1.30 5.87 3.83
C LYS A 65 0.09 6.45 3.66
N LEU A 66 0.82 5.97 2.67
CA LEU A 66 2.16 6.49 2.36
C LEU A 66 2.12 7.99 2.03
N GLU A 67 1.07 8.46 1.34
CA GLU A 67 0.87 9.88 1.06
C GLU A 67 0.72 10.72 2.34
N GLU A 68 -0.02 10.21 3.33
CA GLU A 68 -0.19 10.90 4.62
C GLU A 68 1.13 10.96 5.39
N LEU A 69 1.91 9.87 5.32
CA LEU A 69 3.23 9.81 5.95
C LEU A 69 4.22 10.76 5.28
N ALA A 70 4.24 10.84 3.94
CA ALA A 70 5.10 11.75 3.19
C ALA A 70 4.78 13.22 3.50
N ILE A 71 3.48 13.59 3.49
CA ILE A 71 3.04 14.94 3.84
C ILE A 71 3.42 15.29 5.28
N PHE A 72 3.19 14.36 6.23
CA PHE A 72 3.59 14.53 7.63
C PHE A 72 5.10 14.77 7.75
N THR A 73 5.91 13.93 7.12
CA THR A 73 7.38 14.04 7.18
C THR A 73 7.86 15.34 6.57
N LYS A 74 7.30 15.77 5.44
CA LYS A 74 7.63 17.06 4.81
C LYS A 74 7.31 18.25 5.70
N GLN A 75 6.13 18.24 6.33
CA GLN A 75 5.73 19.30 7.23
C GLN A 75 6.59 19.31 8.51
N LEU A 76 6.93 18.12 9.04
CA LEU A 76 7.83 17.99 10.18
C LEU A 76 9.22 18.54 9.84
N ALA A 77 9.77 18.16 8.67
CA ALA A 77 11.04 18.68 8.18
C ALA A 77 11.05 20.22 8.09
N ALA A 78 10.02 20.80 7.48
CA ALA A 78 9.89 22.25 7.36
C ALA A 78 9.82 22.96 8.73
N MET A 79 9.09 22.38 9.69
CA MET A 79 8.98 22.98 11.03
C MET A 79 10.27 22.85 11.83
N VAL A 80 10.95 21.70 11.77
CA VAL A 80 12.23 21.45 12.44
C VAL A 80 13.33 22.32 11.82
N GLY A 81 13.40 22.39 10.48
CA GLY A 81 14.31 23.26 9.75
C GLY A 81 14.10 24.75 10.04
N ALA A 82 12.87 25.17 10.37
CA ALA A 82 12.57 26.52 10.86
C ALA A 82 12.89 26.73 12.36
N GLY A 83 13.48 25.73 13.05
CA GLY A 83 13.84 25.81 14.46
C GLY A 83 12.68 25.63 15.44
N ILE A 84 11.53 25.15 14.98
CA ILE A 84 10.39 24.87 15.86
C ILE A 84 10.67 23.59 16.64
N ALA A 85 10.46 23.62 17.96
CA ALA A 85 10.64 22.45 18.82
C ALA A 85 9.80 21.25 18.33
N ILE A 86 10.39 20.05 18.31
CA ILE A 86 9.79 18.80 17.80
C ILE A 86 8.43 18.53 18.47
N THR A 87 8.32 18.71 19.79
CA THR A 87 7.08 18.51 20.53
C THR A 87 5.95 19.44 20.07
N ARG A 88 6.28 20.70 19.73
CA ARG A 88 5.32 21.67 19.20
C ARG A 88 4.94 21.35 17.76
N SER A 89 5.90 20.90 16.97
CA SER A 89 5.67 20.45 15.59
C SER A 89 4.72 19.25 15.58
N LEU A 90 4.96 18.24 16.41
CA LEU A 90 4.12 17.06 16.55
C LEU A 90 2.69 17.42 17.01
N ASP A 91 2.53 18.34 17.96
CA ASP A 91 1.21 18.83 18.42
C ASP A 91 0.42 19.49 17.28
N THR A 92 1.09 20.36 16.53
CA THR A 92 0.47 21.06 15.39
C THR A 92 0.05 20.06 14.30
N LEU A 93 0.93 19.12 13.96
CA LEU A 93 0.67 18.11 12.94
C LEU A 93 -0.42 17.12 13.37
N ALA A 94 -0.47 16.76 14.65
CA ALA A 94 -1.56 15.93 15.19
C ALA A 94 -2.92 16.63 15.05
N LYS A 95 -3.01 17.92 15.32
CA LYS A 95 -4.24 18.72 15.16
C LYS A 95 -4.71 18.80 13.70
N GLN A 96 -3.79 18.77 12.74
CA GLN A 96 -4.11 18.77 11.30
C GLN A 96 -4.67 17.41 10.83
N GLN A 97 -4.39 16.30 11.54
CA GLN A 97 -4.85 14.95 11.18
C GLN A 97 -6.33 14.68 11.56
N SER A 98 -7.22 15.61 11.20
CA SER A 98 -8.66 15.47 11.50
C SER A 98 -9.32 14.29 10.77
N LYS A 99 -8.81 13.93 9.58
CA LYS A 99 -9.35 12.86 8.73
C LYS A 99 -8.91 11.45 9.15
N ASN A 100 -7.80 11.33 9.88
CA ASN A 100 -7.26 10.05 10.34
C ASN A 100 -7.03 10.08 11.87
N PRO A 101 -8.07 9.81 12.68
CA PRO A 101 -7.97 9.83 14.15
C PRO A 101 -6.92 8.84 14.69
N TYR A 102 -6.71 7.71 14.00
CA TYR A 102 -5.70 6.74 14.37
C TYR A 102 -4.29 7.33 14.30
N PHE A 103 -3.96 7.99 13.18
CA PHE A 103 -2.64 8.64 13.03
C PHE A 103 -2.47 9.81 14.00
N ARG A 104 -3.52 10.62 14.20
CA ARG A 104 -3.54 11.69 15.20
C ARG A 104 -3.15 11.19 16.60
N ASN A 105 -3.79 10.10 17.06
CA ASN A 105 -3.53 9.55 18.39
C ASN A 105 -2.08 9.05 18.53
N ILE A 106 -1.54 8.42 17.47
CA ILE A 106 -0.14 8.01 17.45
C ILE A 106 0.82 9.21 17.55
N LEU A 107 0.56 10.28 16.80
CA LEU A 107 1.38 11.49 16.88
C LEU A 107 1.32 12.14 18.27
N LEU A 108 0.17 12.12 18.94
CA LEU A 108 0.05 12.62 20.33
C LEU A 108 0.82 11.75 21.33
N GLN A 109 0.85 10.42 21.12
CA GLN A 109 1.66 9.52 21.94
C GLN A 109 3.16 9.73 21.71
N ILE A 110 3.59 9.84 20.44
CA ILE A 110 4.99 10.18 20.11
C ILE A 110 5.37 11.52 20.74
N LYS A 111 4.49 12.54 20.66
CA LYS A 111 4.72 13.82 21.34
C LYS A 111 4.93 13.65 22.85
N ALA A 112 4.09 12.85 23.52
CA ALA A 112 4.20 12.60 24.96
C ALA A 112 5.52 11.89 25.30
N ASP A 113 5.92 10.89 24.51
CA ASP A 113 7.19 10.19 24.69
C ASP A 113 8.39 11.12 24.54
N VAL A 114 8.40 11.97 23.48
CA VAL A 114 9.46 12.95 23.25
C VAL A 114 9.49 14.02 24.34
N ALA A 115 8.33 14.47 24.82
CA ALA A 115 8.24 15.40 25.96
C ALA A 115 8.75 14.79 27.27
N ALA A 116 8.67 13.47 27.41
CA ALA A 116 9.24 12.71 28.53
C ALA A 116 10.76 12.45 28.38
N GLY A 117 11.38 12.91 27.29
CA GLY A 117 12.82 12.80 27.06
C GLY A 117 13.25 11.63 26.19
N LEU A 118 12.31 10.86 25.61
CA LEU A 118 12.72 9.82 24.64
C LEU A 118 13.19 10.46 23.32
N PRO A 119 14.23 9.89 22.67
CA PRO A 119 14.59 10.27 21.30
C PRO A 119 13.39 10.07 20.35
N LEU A 120 13.26 10.91 19.32
CA LEU A 120 12.20 10.80 18.31
C LEU A 120 12.20 9.46 17.61
N SER A 121 13.41 8.95 17.28
CA SER A 121 13.62 7.62 16.71
C SER A 121 13.04 6.50 17.57
N ALA A 122 13.30 6.54 18.89
CA ALA A 122 12.81 5.54 19.85
C ALA A 122 11.28 5.62 20.03
N ALA A 123 10.72 6.84 20.06
CA ALA A 123 9.28 7.05 20.14
C ALA A 123 8.56 6.52 18.88
N MET A 124 9.09 6.80 17.68
CA MET A 124 8.54 6.31 16.41
C MET A 124 8.73 4.80 16.22
N ALA A 125 9.80 4.20 16.74
CA ALA A 125 10.07 2.76 16.65
C ALA A 125 8.99 1.89 17.32
N LYS A 126 8.18 2.44 18.23
CA LYS A 126 7.03 1.77 18.82
C LYS A 126 5.92 1.44 17.80
N TYR A 127 5.95 2.06 16.62
CA TYR A 127 4.94 1.95 15.56
C TYR A 127 5.54 1.43 14.24
N PRO A 128 6.08 0.19 14.18
CA PRO A 128 6.81 -0.32 13.02
C PRO A 128 5.95 -0.53 11.77
N ARG A 129 4.62 -0.53 11.91
CA ARG A 129 3.69 -0.60 10.78
C ARG A 129 3.56 0.72 10.01
N ILE A 130 3.96 1.83 10.61
CA ILE A 130 3.91 3.18 10.04
C ILE A 130 5.32 3.64 9.71
N PHE A 131 6.22 3.58 10.69
CA PHE A 131 7.61 4.01 10.55
C PHE A 131 8.48 2.77 10.29
N ASN A 132 8.82 2.58 9.04
CA ASN A 132 9.63 1.43 8.62
C ASN A 132 11.09 1.54 9.14
N PRO A 133 11.89 0.47 9.09
CA PRO A 133 13.26 0.47 9.57
C PRO A 133 14.18 1.52 8.93
N MET A 134 13.89 1.93 7.67
CA MET A 134 14.60 3.01 6.99
C MET A 134 14.42 4.34 7.75
N ILE A 135 13.19 4.71 8.04
CA ILE A 135 12.86 5.95 8.76
C ILE A 135 13.56 5.96 10.12
N ILE A 136 13.42 4.88 10.87
CA ILE A 136 14.01 4.78 12.22
C ILE A 136 15.54 4.89 12.18
N SER A 137 16.19 4.22 11.22
CA SER A 137 17.66 4.25 11.13
C SER A 137 18.20 5.61 10.71
N LEU A 138 17.49 6.32 9.83
CA LEU A 138 17.84 7.71 9.48
C LEU A 138 17.71 8.64 10.68
N LEU A 139 16.60 8.52 11.42
CA LEU A 139 16.39 9.33 12.62
C LEU A 139 17.43 9.05 13.70
N ILE A 140 17.83 7.79 13.94
CA ILE A 140 18.91 7.46 14.88
C ILE A 140 20.21 8.14 14.45
N SER A 141 20.60 8.00 13.18
CA SER A 141 21.82 8.64 12.68
C SER A 141 21.77 10.17 12.82
N ALA A 142 20.63 10.77 12.52
CA ALA A 142 20.41 12.21 12.61
C ALA A 142 20.45 12.73 14.06
N GLU A 143 19.91 11.97 15.00
CA GLU A 143 19.96 12.29 16.44
C GLU A 143 21.40 12.21 16.98
N GLU A 144 22.18 11.22 16.55
CA GLU A 144 23.56 11.03 16.92
C GLU A 144 24.48 12.15 16.35
N THR A 145 24.19 12.60 15.13
CA THR A 145 25.00 13.63 14.42
C THR A 145 24.50 15.05 14.61
N GLY A 146 23.28 15.23 15.15
CA GLY A 146 22.64 16.55 15.29
C GLY A 146 22.12 17.13 13.97
N THR A 147 21.95 16.31 12.93
CA THR A 147 21.53 16.71 11.57
C THR A 147 20.06 16.34 11.27
N LEU A 148 19.19 16.49 12.28
CA LEU A 148 17.80 16.04 12.18
C LEU A 148 17.01 16.83 11.14
N ASP A 149 17.30 18.12 10.96
CA ASP A 149 16.68 19.01 9.97
C ASP A 149 16.92 18.53 8.53
N THR A 150 18.18 18.36 8.17
CA THR A 150 18.58 17.91 6.82
C THR A 150 18.14 16.47 6.55
N THR A 151 18.25 15.59 7.55
CA THR A 151 17.83 14.18 7.40
C THR A 151 16.31 14.05 7.24
N LEU A 152 15.52 14.86 7.94
CA LEU A 152 14.06 14.87 7.74
C LEU A 152 13.67 15.39 6.35
N GLU A 153 14.42 16.33 5.77
CA GLU A 153 14.22 16.81 4.40
C GLU A 153 14.54 15.71 3.38
N ASP A 154 15.66 15.02 3.53
CA ASP A 154 16.04 13.88 2.69
C ASP A 154 15.04 12.74 2.79
N LEU A 155 14.54 12.45 3.99
CA LEU A 155 13.50 11.47 4.23
C LEU A 155 12.18 11.86 3.55
N ALA A 156 11.78 13.13 3.68
CA ALA A 156 10.59 13.64 3.00
C ALA A 156 10.72 13.51 1.48
N SER A 157 11.86 13.92 0.91
CA SER A 157 12.15 13.74 -0.52
C SER A 157 12.06 12.29 -0.96
N THR A 158 12.58 11.37 -0.15
CA THR A 158 12.55 9.92 -0.46
C THR A 158 11.12 9.36 -0.43
N LEU A 159 10.32 9.74 0.56
CA LEU A 159 8.92 9.32 0.65
C LEU A 159 8.07 9.96 -0.47
N GLU A 160 8.30 11.22 -0.81
CA GLU A 160 7.63 11.89 -1.95
C GLU A 160 7.96 11.19 -3.28
N ALA A 161 9.22 10.82 -3.51
CA ALA A 161 9.63 10.06 -4.70
C ALA A 161 8.94 8.69 -4.76
N GLU A 162 8.80 8.00 -3.63
CA GLU A 162 8.07 6.72 -3.57
C GLU A 162 6.57 6.91 -3.84
N VAL A 163 5.95 7.97 -3.31
CA VAL A 163 4.55 8.33 -3.60
C VAL A 163 4.37 8.64 -5.08
N ALA A 164 5.24 9.48 -5.66
CA ALA A 164 5.18 9.85 -7.06
C ALA A 164 5.28 8.62 -7.97
N LEU A 165 6.24 7.72 -7.72
CA LEU A 165 6.41 6.48 -8.46
C LEU A 165 5.14 5.59 -8.39
N ARG A 166 4.56 5.42 -7.21
CA ARG A 166 3.31 4.66 -7.04
C ARG A 166 2.13 5.30 -7.76
N GLN A 167 2.03 6.63 -7.71
CA GLN A 167 0.97 7.37 -8.40
C GLN A 167 1.09 7.25 -9.92
N GLN A 168 2.29 7.33 -10.47
CA GLN A 168 2.52 7.14 -11.90
C GLN A 168 2.09 5.75 -12.37
N ILE A 169 2.51 4.69 -11.67
CA ILE A 169 2.10 3.31 -11.98
C ILE A 169 0.58 3.17 -11.91
N SER A 170 -0.03 3.69 -10.83
CA SER A 170 -1.48 3.61 -10.64
C SER A 170 -2.26 4.40 -11.68
N ALA A 171 -1.78 5.59 -12.06
CA ALA A 171 -2.40 6.43 -13.09
C ALA A 171 -2.38 5.76 -14.45
N GLY A 172 -1.24 5.17 -14.85
CA GLY A 172 -1.12 4.43 -16.11
C GLY A 172 -2.05 3.23 -16.19
N MET A 173 -2.34 2.57 -15.07
CA MET A 173 -3.20 1.39 -15.03
C MET A 173 -4.69 1.69 -14.86
N ARG A 174 -5.09 2.92 -14.49
CA ARG A 174 -6.50 3.28 -14.27
C ARG A 174 -7.35 3.20 -15.53
N TYR A 175 -6.89 3.80 -16.62
CA TYR A 175 -7.64 3.83 -17.88
C TYR A 175 -7.88 2.41 -18.43
N PRO A 176 -6.85 1.55 -18.60
CA PRO A 176 -7.05 0.17 -19.03
C PRO A 176 -8.02 -0.62 -18.14
N LEU A 177 -7.94 -0.42 -16.83
CA LEU A 177 -8.82 -1.11 -15.89
C LEU A 177 -10.28 -0.67 -16.05
N ILE A 178 -10.53 0.63 -16.18
CA ILE A 178 -11.90 1.17 -16.38
C ILE A 178 -12.48 0.63 -17.69
N VAL A 179 -11.71 0.66 -18.78
CA VAL A 179 -12.16 0.16 -20.08
C VAL A 179 -12.41 -1.35 -20.04
N ALA A 180 -11.51 -2.13 -19.43
CA ALA A 180 -11.71 -3.56 -19.27
C ALA A 180 -12.96 -3.90 -18.43
N CYS A 181 -13.19 -3.19 -17.34
CA CYS A 181 -14.40 -3.36 -16.52
C CYS A 181 -15.67 -3.00 -17.31
N ALA A 182 -15.67 -1.87 -18.01
CA ALA A 182 -16.81 -1.45 -18.84
C ALA A 182 -17.12 -2.49 -19.94
N ALA A 183 -16.06 -2.97 -20.63
CA ALA A 183 -16.16 -4.02 -21.63
C ALA A 183 -16.77 -5.31 -21.06
N LEU A 184 -16.29 -5.73 -19.91
CA LEU A 184 -16.77 -6.94 -19.23
C LEU A 184 -18.24 -6.82 -18.81
N ILE A 185 -18.66 -5.63 -18.35
CA ILE A 185 -20.07 -5.34 -18.03
C ILE A 185 -20.93 -5.43 -19.29
N VAL A 186 -20.53 -4.80 -20.40
CA VAL A 186 -21.29 -4.81 -21.67
C VAL A 186 -21.42 -6.23 -22.21
N VAL A 187 -20.31 -6.97 -22.30
CA VAL A 187 -20.30 -8.36 -22.76
C VAL A 187 -21.18 -9.25 -21.86
N SER A 188 -21.06 -9.11 -20.54
CA SER A 188 -21.89 -9.86 -19.58
C SER A 188 -23.37 -9.54 -19.75
N PHE A 189 -23.73 -8.26 -19.94
CA PHE A 189 -25.11 -7.85 -20.18
C PHE A 189 -25.68 -8.50 -21.45
N VAL A 190 -24.96 -8.44 -22.56
CA VAL A 190 -25.36 -9.06 -23.82
C VAL A 190 -25.52 -10.59 -23.65
N MET A 191 -24.55 -11.22 -23.03
CA MET A 191 -24.58 -12.69 -22.80
C MET A 191 -25.72 -13.15 -21.88
N ILE A 192 -26.02 -12.40 -20.83
CA ILE A 192 -27.04 -12.82 -19.83
C ILE A 192 -28.46 -12.45 -20.26
N PHE A 193 -28.63 -11.31 -20.93
CA PHE A 193 -29.98 -10.79 -21.26
C PHE A 193 -30.33 -10.93 -22.73
N VAL A 194 -29.42 -10.65 -23.67
CA VAL A 194 -29.73 -10.58 -25.11
C VAL A 194 -29.67 -11.98 -25.73
N VAL A 195 -28.58 -12.71 -25.52
CA VAL A 195 -28.38 -14.04 -26.14
C VAL A 195 -29.51 -15.05 -25.82
N PRO A 196 -30.02 -15.17 -24.57
CA PRO A 196 -31.12 -16.07 -24.27
C PRO A 196 -32.44 -15.75 -24.97
N GLN A 197 -32.70 -14.46 -25.28
CA GLN A 197 -33.91 -14.06 -26.00
C GLN A 197 -33.93 -14.62 -27.44
N PHE A 198 -32.77 -14.63 -28.09
CA PHE A 198 -32.65 -15.27 -29.41
C PHE A 198 -32.85 -16.77 -29.32
N ALA A 199 -32.41 -17.44 -28.25
CA ALA A 199 -32.65 -18.87 -28.04
C ALA A 199 -34.12 -19.20 -28.03
N THR A 200 -34.93 -18.46 -27.27
CA THR A 200 -36.38 -18.72 -27.18
C THR A 200 -37.08 -18.47 -28.51
N ILE A 201 -36.65 -17.53 -29.33
CA ILE A 201 -37.18 -17.28 -30.69
C ILE A 201 -36.89 -18.49 -31.60
N PHE A 202 -35.68 -19.05 -31.55
CA PHE A 202 -35.32 -20.21 -32.38
C PHE A 202 -36.00 -21.51 -31.95
N GLU A 203 -36.16 -21.72 -30.64
CA GLU A 203 -36.94 -22.85 -30.11
C GLU A 203 -38.41 -22.81 -30.60
N SER A 204 -38.99 -21.60 -30.63
CA SER A 204 -40.38 -21.43 -31.11
C SER A 204 -40.56 -21.72 -32.61
N LEU A 205 -39.48 -21.61 -33.39
CA LEU A 205 -39.49 -21.87 -34.85
C LEU A 205 -39.06 -23.29 -35.20
N ASN A 206 -38.80 -24.16 -34.22
CA ASN A 206 -38.24 -25.53 -34.40
C ASN A 206 -37.00 -25.58 -35.30
N ALA A 207 -36.21 -24.49 -35.35
CA ALA A 207 -35.04 -24.40 -36.18
C ALA A 207 -33.76 -24.82 -35.42
N GLU A 208 -32.94 -25.66 -36.07
CA GLU A 208 -31.64 -26.02 -35.47
C GLU A 208 -30.69 -24.83 -35.42
N LEU A 209 -30.13 -24.59 -34.22
CA LEU A 209 -29.16 -23.53 -33.98
C LEU A 209 -27.80 -23.83 -34.67
N PRO A 210 -27.19 -22.88 -35.37
CA PRO A 210 -25.83 -23.01 -35.89
C PRO A 210 -24.83 -23.28 -34.77
N VAL A 211 -23.71 -23.94 -35.10
CA VAL A 211 -22.67 -24.28 -34.12
C VAL A 211 -22.13 -23.06 -33.36
N MET A 212 -21.91 -21.93 -34.05
CA MET A 212 -21.43 -20.66 -33.43
C MET A 212 -22.43 -20.16 -32.37
N THR A 213 -23.73 -20.20 -32.68
CA THR A 213 -24.78 -19.78 -31.75
C THR A 213 -24.89 -20.76 -30.56
N LYS A 214 -24.73 -22.06 -30.77
CA LYS A 214 -24.68 -23.04 -29.69
C LYS A 214 -23.52 -22.79 -28.72
N ILE A 215 -22.33 -22.42 -29.24
CA ILE A 215 -21.17 -22.07 -28.40
C ILE A 215 -21.46 -20.81 -27.56
N VAL A 216 -21.93 -19.73 -28.20
CA VAL A 216 -22.27 -18.48 -27.50
C VAL A 216 -23.32 -18.74 -26.43
N MET A 217 -24.33 -19.57 -26.72
CA MET A 217 -25.39 -19.91 -25.80
C MET A 217 -24.89 -20.75 -24.61
N ALA A 218 -24.00 -21.72 -24.83
CA ALA A 218 -23.40 -22.49 -23.77
C ALA A 218 -22.60 -21.59 -22.81
N VAL A 219 -21.81 -20.62 -23.36
CA VAL A 219 -21.10 -19.63 -22.57
C VAL A 219 -22.06 -18.70 -21.81
N ALA A 220 -23.14 -18.26 -22.44
CA ALA A 220 -24.14 -17.38 -21.81
C ALA A 220 -24.87 -18.09 -20.64
N LEU A 221 -25.28 -19.35 -20.85
CA LEU A 221 -25.89 -20.16 -19.79
C LEU A 221 -24.92 -20.45 -18.66
N PHE A 222 -23.65 -20.74 -18.98
CA PHE A 222 -22.61 -20.91 -17.99
C PHE A 222 -22.44 -19.62 -17.17
N MET A 223 -22.31 -18.46 -17.80
CA MET A 223 -22.20 -17.16 -17.12
C MET A 223 -23.44 -16.87 -16.26
N LYS A 224 -24.65 -17.17 -16.74
CA LYS A 224 -25.90 -16.97 -15.99
C LYS A 224 -26.01 -17.89 -14.78
N SER A 225 -25.60 -19.15 -14.89
CA SER A 225 -25.68 -20.13 -13.79
C SER A 225 -24.57 -20.01 -12.79
N TRP A 226 -23.36 -19.60 -13.23
CA TRP A 226 -22.14 -19.64 -12.45
C TRP A 226 -21.53 -18.24 -12.21
N TRP A 227 -22.34 -17.15 -12.35
CA TRP A 227 -21.88 -15.78 -12.13
C TRP A 227 -21.22 -15.59 -10.76
N PHE A 228 -21.73 -16.30 -9.74
CA PHE A 228 -21.17 -16.27 -8.39
C PHE A 228 -19.76 -16.85 -8.30
N LEU A 229 -19.43 -17.86 -9.15
CA LEU A 229 -18.06 -18.39 -9.22
C LEU A 229 -17.10 -17.39 -9.86
N VAL A 230 -17.53 -16.65 -10.86
CA VAL A 230 -16.74 -15.56 -11.46
C VAL A 230 -16.51 -14.48 -10.42
N ALA A 231 -17.53 -14.06 -9.68
CA ALA A 231 -17.40 -13.11 -8.58
C ALA A 231 -16.49 -13.66 -7.47
N ALA A 232 -16.67 -14.93 -7.07
CA ALA A 232 -15.83 -15.58 -6.08
C ALA A 232 -14.36 -15.69 -6.52
N LEU A 233 -14.09 -15.91 -7.82
CA LEU A 233 -12.74 -15.92 -8.37
C LEU A 233 -12.09 -14.55 -8.26
N PHE A 234 -12.81 -13.47 -8.62
CA PHE A 234 -12.29 -12.09 -8.55
C PHE A 234 -12.00 -11.63 -7.12
N ILE A 235 -12.81 -12.05 -6.14
CA ILE A 235 -12.63 -11.68 -4.73
C ILE A 235 -11.69 -12.68 -4.04
N GLY A 236 -11.81 -13.96 -4.35
CA GLY A 236 -11.06 -15.05 -3.71
C GLY A 236 -9.60 -15.12 -4.16
N LEU A 237 -9.29 -14.77 -5.44
CA LEU A 237 -7.92 -14.85 -5.95
C LEU A 237 -6.96 -13.90 -5.22
N PRO A 238 -7.28 -12.61 -4.99
CA PRO A 238 -6.44 -11.73 -4.17
C PRO A 238 -6.31 -12.22 -2.71
N TRP A 239 -7.39 -12.75 -2.15
CA TRP A 239 -7.38 -13.31 -0.79
C TRP A 239 -6.50 -14.56 -0.71
N LEU A 240 -6.61 -15.48 -1.68
CA LEU A 240 -5.78 -16.66 -1.80
C LEU A 240 -4.29 -16.31 -2.00
N MET A 241 -3.98 -15.33 -2.87
CA MET A 241 -2.62 -14.83 -3.06
C MET A 241 -2.04 -14.25 -1.76
N ASN A 242 -2.84 -13.52 -0.99
CA ASN A 242 -2.43 -13.01 0.31
C ASN A 242 -2.20 -14.13 1.34
N LEU A 243 -3.02 -15.16 1.32
CA LEU A 243 -2.86 -16.35 2.15
C LEU A 243 -1.58 -17.12 1.78
N ILE A 244 -1.33 -17.36 0.49
CA ILE A 244 -0.12 -18.02 0.00
C ILE A 244 1.13 -17.21 0.36
N SER A 245 1.07 -15.86 0.26
CA SER A 245 2.19 -14.98 0.61
C SER A 245 2.51 -14.96 2.11
N SER A 246 1.62 -15.46 2.96
CA SER A 246 1.86 -15.60 4.41
C SER A 246 2.83 -16.76 4.73
N PHE A 247 3.00 -17.71 3.82
CA PHE A 247 3.96 -18.80 3.96
C PHE A 247 5.28 -18.44 3.25
N PRO A 248 6.46 -18.72 3.86
CA PRO A 248 7.76 -18.31 3.28
C PRO A 248 8.00 -18.90 1.89
N VAL A 249 7.67 -20.17 1.67
CA VAL A 249 7.80 -20.84 0.36
C VAL A 249 6.82 -20.24 -0.66
N GLY A 250 5.58 -19.97 -0.25
CA GLY A 250 4.57 -19.34 -1.10
C GLY A 250 4.97 -17.93 -1.53
N ARG A 251 5.54 -17.12 -0.61
CA ARG A 251 6.07 -15.79 -0.90
C ARG A 251 7.18 -15.85 -1.94
N GLN A 252 8.17 -16.75 -1.77
CA GLN A 252 9.27 -16.92 -2.73
C GLN A 252 8.76 -17.30 -4.12
N THR A 253 7.81 -18.25 -4.20
CA THR A 253 7.24 -18.68 -5.46
C THR A 253 6.48 -17.56 -6.17
N LEU A 254 5.64 -16.83 -5.44
CA LEU A 254 4.91 -15.67 -5.99
C LEU A 254 5.87 -14.56 -6.46
N ASP A 255 6.90 -14.25 -5.69
CA ASP A 255 7.87 -13.23 -6.04
C ASP A 255 8.73 -13.66 -7.25
N MET A 256 9.07 -14.94 -7.38
CA MET A 256 9.72 -15.48 -8.56
C MET A 256 8.82 -15.38 -9.80
N ILE A 257 7.53 -15.73 -9.68
CA ILE A 257 6.57 -15.59 -10.78
C ILE A 257 6.46 -14.13 -11.21
N LYS A 258 6.33 -13.19 -10.26
CA LYS A 258 6.28 -11.75 -10.58
C LYS A 258 7.48 -11.28 -11.39
N LEU A 259 8.69 -11.78 -11.11
CA LEU A 259 9.92 -11.42 -11.83
C LEU A 259 10.05 -12.10 -13.21
N ARG A 260 9.34 -13.25 -13.44
CA ARG A 260 9.39 -14.01 -14.69
C ARG A 260 8.26 -13.68 -15.66
N LEU A 261 7.21 -13.03 -15.20
CA LEU A 261 6.08 -12.64 -16.07
C LEU A 261 6.59 -11.75 -17.22
N PRO A 262 6.23 -12.04 -18.48
CA PRO A 262 6.62 -11.19 -19.60
C PRO A 262 6.10 -9.77 -19.35
N VAL A 263 6.90 -8.77 -19.65
CA VAL A 263 6.63 -7.33 -19.49
C VAL A 263 6.55 -6.89 -18.01
N PHE A 264 5.69 -7.49 -17.20
CA PHE A 264 5.54 -7.14 -15.78
C PHE A 264 6.77 -7.50 -14.93
N GLY A 265 7.51 -8.55 -15.31
CA GLY A 265 8.72 -8.93 -14.60
C GLY A 265 9.83 -7.89 -14.77
N ASP A 266 10.00 -7.36 -15.99
CA ASP A 266 10.98 -6.30 -16.25
C ASP A 266 10.59 -4.99 -15.54
N LEU A 267 9.30 -4.63 -15.57
CA LEU A 267 8.79 -3.50 -14.81
C LEU A 267 9.06 -3.65 -13.30
N THR A 268 8.79 -4.84 -12.74
CA THR A 268 9.03 -5.12 -11.32
C THR A 268 10.50 -4.97 -10.94
N LYS A 269 11.42 -5.50 -11.76
CA LYS A 269 12.86 -5.36 -11.55
C LYS A 269 13.29 -3.89 -11.55
N LYS A 270 12.84 -3.10 -12.51
CA LYS A 270 13.13 -1.66 -12.61
C LYS A 270 12.63 -0.89 -11.40
N ILE A 271 11.40 -1.20 -10.91
CA ILE A 271 10.84 -0.59 -9.69
C ILE A 271 11.69 -0.94 -8.47
N ILE A 272 12.11 -2.20 -8.31
CA ILE A 272 12.94 -2.61 -7.19
C ILE A 272 14.29 -1.91 -7.24
N LEU A 273 14.94 -1.85 -8.42
CA LEU A 273 16.22 -1.17 -8.60
C LEU A 273 16.12 0.34 -8.30
N ALA A 274 15.09 1.02 -8.81
CA ALA A 274 14.86 2.42 -8.51
C ALA A 274 14.73 2.64 -6.99
N ARG A 275 13.85 1.89 -6.34
CA ARG A 275 13.60 2.01 -4.89
C ARG A 275 14.83 1.69 -4.06
N THR A 276 15.48 0.55 -4.31
CA THR A 276 16.61 0.10 -3.49
C THR A 276 17.81 1.02 -3.65
N SER A 277 18.07 1.52 -4.86
CA SER A 277 19.14 2.50 -5.11
C SER A 277 18.86 3.83 -4.42
N LYS A 278 17.61 4.33 -4.41
CA LYS A 278 17.23 5.55 -3.67
C LYS A 278 17.45 5.38 -2.17
N VAL A 279 16.94 4.29 -1.60
CA VAL A 279 17.09 4.00 -0.17
C VAL A 279 18.56 3.88 0.21
N PHE A 280 19.36 3.18 -0.61
CA PHE A 280 20.78 2.99 -0.34
C PHE A 280 21.55 4.31 -0.41
N SER A 281 21.32 5.11 -1.46
CA SER A 281 21.90 6.47 -1.58
C SER A 281 21.56 7.32 -0.36
N THR A 282 20.28 7.43 0.00
CA THR A 282 19.83 8.22 1.15
C THR A 282 20.48 7.78 2.47
N MET A 283 20.63 6.44 2.68
CA MET A 283 21.30 5.92 3.87
C MET A 283 22.77 6.33 3.95
N LEU A 284 23.48 6.24 2.81
CA LEU A 284 24.89 6.58 2.75
C LEU A 284 25.12 8.08 2.92
N THR A 285 24.29 8.92 2.29
CA THR A 285 24.34 10.38 2.44
C THR A 285 24.11 10.80 3.89
N ALA A 286 23.21 10.10 4.61
CA ALA A 286 22.96 10.34 6.04
C ALA A 286 24.04 9.72 6.96
N GLY A 287 25.14 9.17 6.41
CA GLY A 287 26.24 8.62 7.20
C GLY A 287 25.95 7.27 7.87
N VAL A 288 24.87 6.57 7.47
CA VAL A 288 24.55 5.25 8.03
C VAL A 288 25.62 4.23 7.60
N PRO A 289 26.19 3.44 8.53
CA PRO A 289 27.19 2.42 8.18
C PRO A 289 26.69 1.46 7.10
N ILE A 290 27.55 1.15 6.14
CA ILE A 290 27.22 0.41 4.90
C ILE A 290 26.53 -0.94 5.15
N LEU A 291 26.94 -1.69 6.17
CA LEU A 291 26.33 -2.98 6.53
C LEU A 291 24.90 -2.81 7.08
N LYS A 292 24.66 -1.71 7.81
CA LYS A 292 23.32 -1.36 8.30
C LYS A 292 22.44 -0.88 7.14
N ALA A 293 22.99 -0.03 6.26
CA ALA A 293 22.31 0.41 5.04
C ALA A 293 21.92 -0.78 4.15
N LEU A 294 22.80 -1.74 3.90
CA LEU A 294 22.48 -2.96 3.15
C LEU A 294 21.37 -3.80 3.81
N SER A 295 21.30 -3.87 5.13
CA SER A 295 20.20 -4.57 5.83
C SER A 295 18.86 -3.88 5.62
N ILE A 296 18.84 -2.56 5.49
CA ILE A 296 17.63 -1.78 5.22
C ILE A 296 17.22 -1.91 3.76
N VAL A 297 18.18 -1.88 2.84
CA VAL A 297 17.98 -2.07 1.40
C VAL A 297 17.38 -3.45 1.12
N GLU A 298 17.91 -4.50 1.78
CA GLU A 298 17.36 -5.86 1.76
C GLU A 298 15.86 -5.85 2.08
N GLN A 299 15.45 -5.25 3.19
CA GLN A 299 14.05 -5.17 3.62
C GLN A 299 13.20 -4.28 2.68
N SER A 300 13.79 -3.23 2.13
CA SER A 300 13.12 -2.28 1.24
C SER A 300 12.86 -2.84 -0.16
N SER A 301 13.51 -3.94 -0.53
CA SER A 301 13.32 -4.59 -1.84
C SER A 301 11.90 -5.13 -2.01
N LEU A 302 11.23 -5.52 -0.92
CA LEU A 302 9.89 -6.12 -0.87
C LEU A 302 9.74 -7.33 -1.80
N ASN A 303 10.84 -8.02 -2.09
CA ASN A 303 10.88 -9.22 -2.94
C ASN A 303 11.92 -10.19 -2.39
N SER A 304 11.50 -11.41 -2.09
CA SER A 304 12.32 -12.43 -1.43
C SER A 304 13.58 -12.84 -2.21
N ILE A 305 13.54 -12.72 -3.55
CA ILE A 305 14.69 -13.04 -4.40
C ILE A 305 15.77 -11.96 -4.25
N TYR A 306 15.36 -10.67 -4.27
CA TYR A 306 16.26 -9.56 -4.01
C TYR A 306 16.74 -9.53 -2.56
N GLU A 307 15.87 -9.87 -1.58
CA GLU A 307 16.26 -10.03 -0.17
C GLU A 307 17.42 -11.03 -0.04
N GLY A 308 17.32 -12.20 -0.69
CA GLY A 308 18.39 -13.20 -0.73
C GLY A 308 19.69 -12.70 -1.37
N ALA A 309 19.59 -11.97 -2.49
CA ALA A 309 20.74 -11.40 -3.17
C ALA A 309 21.45 -10.34 -2.30
N PHE A 310 20.69 -9.40 -1.70
CA PHE A 310 21.25 -8.38 -0.80
C PHE A 310 21.85 -8.99 0.48
N ASN A 311 21.26 -10.06 1.02
CA ASN A 311 21.83 -10.77 2.17
C ASN A 311 23.18 -11.42 1.83
N HIS A 312 23.32 -12.00 0.63
CA HIS A 312 24.60 -12.52 0.13
C HIS A 312 25.64 -11.41 -0.05
N ILE A 313 25.25 -10.26 -0.66
CA ILE A 313 26.11 -9.08 -0.81
C ILE A 313 26.55 -8.58 0.56
N LYS A 314 25.63 -8.42 1.50
CA LYS A 314 25.92 -8.00 2.88
C LYS A 314 26.91 -8.92 3.59
N SER A 315 26.79 -10.23 3.39
CA SER A 315 27.72 -11.21 3.96
C SER A 315 29.12 -11.08 3.36
N ALA A 316 29.22 -10.86 2.06
CA ALA A 316 30.49 -10.62 1.38
C ALA A 316 31.18 -9.32 1.83
N VAL A 317 30.41 -8.23 2.00
CA VAL A 317 30.92 -6.95 2.51
C VAL A 317 31.40 -7.09 3.96
N ARG A 318 30.73 -7.90 4.78
CA ARG A 318 31.17 -8.20 6.15
C ARG A 318 32.52 -8.94 6.18
N GLU A 319 32.81 -9.74 5.14
CA GLU A 319 34.12 -10.41 4.94
C GLU A 319 35.19 -9.49 4.32
N GLY A 320 34.88 -8.21 4.10
CA GLY A 320 35.82 -7.24 3.51
C GLY A 320 35.86 -7.23 1.99
N ARG A 321 34.92 -7.91 1.32
CA ARG A 321 34.80 -7.87 -0.15
C ARG A 321 34.01 -6.63 -0.60
N ASN A 322 34.27 -6.16 -1.82
CA ASN A 322 33.53 -5.08 -2.44
C ASN A 322 32.09 -5.49 -2.70
N ILE A 323 31.18 -4.49 -2.86
CA ILE A 323 29.74 -4.70 -3.12
C ILE A 323 29.53 -5.23 -4.55
N ASN A 324 30.29 -4.68 -5.54
CA ASN A 324 30.11 -4.97 -6.96
C ASN A 324 30.36 -6.45 -7.30
N GLY A 325 31.39 -7.09 -6.71
CA GLY A 325 31.75 -8.47 -7.02
C GLY A 325 30.60 -9.47 -6.78
N PRO A 326 30.00 -9.53 -5.58
CA PRO A 326 28.85 -10.39 -5.33
C PRO A 326 27.60 -10.05 -6.20
N MET A 327 27.43 -8.80 -6.64
CA MET A 327 26.33 -8.41 -7.53
C MET A 327 26.44 -9.08 -8.92
N GLU A 328 27.65 -9.31 -9.41
CA GLU A 328 27.88 -9.99 -10.69
C GLU A 328 27.31 -11.41 -10.74
N ASN A 329 27.16 -12.06 -9.60
CA ASN A 329 26.56 -13.39 -9.52
C ASN A 329 25.04 -13.39 -9.80
N TYR A 330 24.43 -12.23 -9.90
CA TYR A 330 22.98 -12.07 -10.10
C TYR A 330 22.67 -11.18 -11.32
N PRO A 331 23.13 -11.53 -12.57
CA PRO A 331 22.99 -10.67 -13.74
C PRO A 331 21.52 -10.42 -14.16
N THR A 332 20.61 -11.28 -13.76
CA THR A 332 19.17 -11.12 -14.00
C THR A 332 18.51 -10.11 -13.05
N LEU A 333 19.12 -9.81 -11.91
CA LEU A 333 18.64 -8.87 -10.92
C LEU A 333 19.37 -7.53 -10.99
N PHE A 334 20.67 -7.58 -11.20
CA PHE A 334 21.54 -6.40 -11.31
C PHE A 334 22.13 -6.32 -12.72
N PRO A 335 21.55 -5.51 -13.61
CA PRO A 335 22.09 -5.28 -14.95
C PRO A 335 23.52 -4.71 -14.91
N PRO A 336 24.34 -4.93 -15.96
CA PRO A 336 25.76 -4.51 -15.98
C PRO A 336 25.98 -3.03 -15.64
N MET A 337 25.06 -2.15 -16.04
CA MET A 337 25.12 -0.72 -15.71
C MET A 337 25.10 -0.48 -14.18
N VAL A 338 24.26 -1.21 -13.45
CA VAL A 338 24.15 -1.06 -11.98
C VAL A 338 25.44 -1.49 -11.33
N VAL A 339 25.99 -2.65 -11.74
CA VAL A 339 27.24 -3.19 -11.20
C VAL A 339 28.40 -2.24 -11.48
N ALA A 340 28.49 -1.70 -12.72
CA ALA A 340 29.53 -0.73 -13.09
C ALA A 340 29.43 0.58 -12.28
N MET A 341 28.21 1.11 -12.07
CA MET A 341 28.02 2.32 -11.26
C MET A 341 28.41 2.09 -9.80
N VAL A 342 28.07 0.91 -9.25
CA VAL A 342 28.48 0.56 -7.89
C VAL A 342 30.00 0.43 -7.80
N ALA A 343 30.65 -0.23 -8.75
CA ALA A 343 32.10 -0.36 -8.79
C ALA A 343 32.81 1.01 -8.80
N VAL A 344 32.41 1.89 -9.70
CA VAL A 344 32.96 3.27 -9.78
C VAL A 344 32.71 4.03 -8.48
N GLY A 345 31.51 3.88 -7.89
CA GLY A 345 31.16 4.55 -6.62
C GLY A 345 32.00 4.04 -5.44
N GLU A 346 32.30 2.72 -5.39
CA GLU A 346 33.18 2.14 -4.37
C GLU A 346 34.64 2.62 -4.53
N GLU A 347 35.16 2.62 -5.75
CA GLU A 347 36.54 3.02 -6.02
C GLU A 347 36.77 4.53 -5.78
N SER A 348 35.78 5.35 -6.10
CA SER A 348 35.88 6.83 -5.95
C SER A 348 35.39 7.34 -4.59
N GLY A 349 34.79 6.50 -3.75
CA GLY A 349 34.15 6.92 -2.49
C GLY A 349 32.86 7.74 -2.69
N THR A 350 32.23 7.69 -3.88
CA THR A 350 31.02 8.45 -4.24
C THR A 350 29.82 7.52 -4.50
N LEU A 351 29.75 6.43 -3.74
CA LEU A 351 28.72 5.40 -3.93
C LEU A 351 27.30 5.95 -3.81
N ASP A 352 27.07 6.89 -2.88
CA ASP A 352 25.82 7.62 -2.68
C ASP A 352 25.34 8.30 -3.97
N GLN A 353 26.25 9.03 -4.64
CA GLN A 353 25.94 9.75 -5.88
C GLN A 353 25.71 8.80 -7.07
N MET A 354 26.50 7.73 -7.16
CA MET A 354 26.32 6.73 -8.23
C MET A 354 24.98 6.01 -8.07
N LEU A 355 24.60 5.65 -6.86
CA LEU A 355 23.29 5.04 -6.58
C LEU A 355 22.12 6.00 -6.86
N LEU A 356 22.29 7.30 -6.62
CA LEU A 356 21.28 8.29 -6.99
C LEU A 356 21.10 8.35 -8.51
N LYS A 357 22.18 8.32 -9.29
CA LYS A 357 22.10 8.24 -10.76
C LYS A 357 21.42 6.96 -11.24
N VAL A 358 21.68 5.83 -10.59
CA VAL A 358 20.98 4.57 -10.86
C VAL A 358 19.48 4.72 -10.59
N ASN A 359 19.11 5.31 -9.46
CA ASN A 359 17.70 5.59 -9.15
C ASN A 359 17.05 6.44 -10.23
N ASP A 360 17.65 7.56 -10.64
CA ASP A 360 17.09 8.48 -11.63
C ASP A 360 16.91 7.80 -13.00
N PHE A 361 17.87 6.97 -13.39
CA PHE A 361 17.77 6.20 -14.63
C PHE A 361 16.60 5.22 -14.56
N TYR A 362 16.51 4.39 -13.52
CA TYR A 362 15.44 3.39 -13.42
C TYR A 362 14.07 4.00 -13.17
N THR A 363 13.98 5.15 -12.51
CA THR A 363 12.71 5.88 -12.38
C THR A 363 12.17 6.29 -13.74
N ARG A 364 13.03 6.86 -14.62
CA ARG A 364 12.63 7.21 -15.99
C ARG A 364 12.31 5.98 -16.85
N GLU A 365 13.02 4.87 -16.66
CA GLU A 365 12.75 3.61 -17.34
C GLU A 365 11.36 3.04 -16.92
N VAL A 366 11.00 3.14 -15.63
CA VAL A 366 9.66 2.76 -15.14
C VAL A 366 8.60 3.64 -15.78
N GLU A 367 8.79 4.96 -15.80
CA GLU A 367 7.86 5.91 -16.43
C GLU A 367 7.62 5.58 -17.91
N THR A 368 8.71 5.40 -18.65
CA THR A 368 8.66 5.05 -20.07
C THR A 368 7.96 3.71 -20.30
N MET A 369 8.23 2.73 -19.44
CA MET A 369 7.63 1.41 -19.57
C MET A 369 6.13 1.43 -19.24
N VAL A 370 5.70 2.17 -18.20
CA VAL A 370 4.28 2.35 -17.88
C VAL A 370 3.55 3.03 -19.03
N GLN A 371 4.13 4.06 -19.66
CA GLN A 371 3.56 4.72 -20.83
C GLN A 371 3.43 3.77 -22.03
N LYS A 372 4.48 3.00 -22.33
CA LYS A 372 4.45 1.99 -23.41
C LYS A 372 3.39 0.93 -23.15
N LEU A 373 3.28 0.44 -21.91
CA LEU A 373 2.27 -0.54 -21.53
C LEU A 373 0.85 0.00 -21.74
N THR A 374 0.59 1.23 -21.30
CA THR A 374 -0.71 1.88 -21.49
C THR A 374 -1.06 2.02 -22.96
N ALA A 375 -0.09 2.47 -23.79
CA ALA A 375 -0.27 2.62 -25.23
C ALA A 375 -0.51 1.30 -25.96
N LEU A 376 0.10 0.19 -25.50
CA LEU A 376 -0.11 -1.14 -26.08
C LEU A 376 -1.42 -1.79 -25.64
N LEU A 377 -1.89 -1.49 -24.42
CA LEU A 377 -3.14 -2.04 -23.91
C LEU A 377 -4.36 -1.54 -24.69
N GLU A 378 -4.34 -0.31 -25.19
CA GLU A 378 -5.46 0.28 -25.90
C GLU A 378 -5.82 -0.48 -27.20
N PRO A 379 -4.92 -0.72 -28.15
CA PRO A 379 -5.21 -1.54 -29.34
C PRO A 379 -5.61 -2.97 -29.02
N VAL A 380 -5.00 -3.57 -27.98
CA VAL A 380 -5.33 -4.94 -27.54
C VAL A 380 -6.76 -4.98 -26.97
N LEU A 381 -7.15 -4.01 -26.17
CA LEU A 381 -8.51 -3.92 -25.62
C LEU A 381 -9.54 -3.69 -26.73
N ILE A 382 -9.28 -2.77 -27.66
CA ILE A 382 -10.17 -2.50 -28.80
C ILE A 382 -10.30 -3.73 -29.69
N GLY A 383 -9.18 -4.37 -30.03
CA GLY A 383 -9.17 -5.57 -30.86
C GLY A 383 -9.88 -6.76 -30.23
N THR A 384 -9.63 -7.02 -28.95
CA THR A 384 -10.29 -8.12 -28.23
C THR A 384 -11.78 -7.87 -28.03
N LEU A 385 -12.17 -6.64 -27.64
CA LEU A 385 -13.56 -6.27 -27.44
C LEU A 385 -14.32 -6.30 -28.78
N GLY A 386 -13.74 -5.69 -29.83
CA GLY A 386 -14.31 -5.73 -31.19
C GLY A 386 -14.45 -7.15 -31.72
N GLY A 387 -13.46 -8.01 -31.48
CA GLY A 387 -13.50 -9.43 -31.82
C GLY A 387 -14.61 -10.20 -31.10
N ILE A 388 -14.75 -9.99 -29.77
CA ILE A 388 -15.80 -10.63 -28.97
C ILE A 388 -17.18 -10.16 -29.43
N ILE A 389 -17.38 -8.84 -29.54
CA ILE A 389 -18.68 -8.29 -29.99
C ILE A 389 -18.99 -8.74 -31.43
N GLY A 390 -18.02 -8.67 -32.33
CA GLY A 390 -18.19 -9.12 -33.70
C GLY A 390 -18.57 -10.61 -33.77
N PHE A 391 -17.92 -11.46 -32.98
CA PHE A 391 -18.26 -12.88 -32.88
C PHE A 391 -19.69 -13.09 -32.37
N ILE A 392 -20.12 -12.35 -31.34
CA ILE A 392 -21.47 -12.42 -30.78
C ILE A 392 -22.49 -11.98 -31.85
N VAL A 393 -22.23 -10.87 -32.55
CA VAL A 393 -23.12 -10.35 -33.61
C VAL A 393 -23.27 -11.37 -34.72
N ILE A 394 -22.18 -11.93 -35.23
CA ILE A 394 -22.22 -12.97 -36.27
C ILE A 394 -22.99 -14.19 -35.80
N ALA A 395 -22.75 -14.65 -34.57
CA ALA A 395 -23.42 -15.80 -33.98
C ALA A 395 -24.94 -15.58 -33.81
N LEU A 396 -25.38 -14.33 -33.59
CA LEU A 396 -26.81 -13.97 -33.48
C LEU A 396 -27.47 -13.73 -34.85
N TRP A 397 -26.74 -13.26 -35.85
CA TRP A 397 -27.30 -12.99 -37.17
C TRP A 397 -27.33 -14.23 -38.07
N MET A 398 -26.35 -15.14 -37.95
CA MET A 398 -26.29 -16.37 -38.77
C MET A 398 -27.59 -17.20 -38.77
N PRO A 399 -28.26 -17.38 -37.62
CA PRO A 399 -29.55 -18.10 -37.58
C PRO A 399 -30.67 -17.37 -38.35
N LEU A 400 -30.69 -16.00 -38.33
CA LEU A 400 -31.72 -15.25 -39.07
C LEU A 400 -31.67 -15.47 -40.57
N PHE A 401 -30.46 -15.60 -41.16
CA PHE A 401 -30.32 -15.96 -42.57
C PHE A 401 -30.79 -17.37 -42.87
N ARG A 402 -30.62 -18.31 -41.96
CA ARG A 402 -31.15 -19.71 -42.13
C ARG A 402 -32.67 -19.71 -42.09
N ILE A 403 -33.33 -18.93 -41.24
CA ILE A 403 -34.79 -18.83 -41.19
C ILE A 403 -35.33 -18.36 -42.52
N ILE A 404 -34.73 -17.30 -43.11
CA ILE A 404 -35.11 -16.75 -44.39
C ILE A 404 -35.04 -17.81 -45.49
N GLN A 405 -33.99 -18.64 -45.51
CA GLN A 405 -33.84 -19.76 -46.44
C GLN A 405 -34.92 -20.84 -46.26
N ILE A 406 -35.24 -21.23 -45.02
CA ILE A 406 -36.29 -22.20 -44.71
C ILE A 406 -37.67 -21.71 -45.14
N ILE A 407 -37.95 -20.43 -44.94
CA ILE A 407 -39.22 -19.82 -45.38
C ILE A 407 -39.30 -19.79 -46.93
N GLN A 408 -38.19 -19.56 -47.63
CA GLN A 408 -38.13 -19.61 -49.08
C GLN A 408 -38.26 -21.03 -49.65
N GLU A 409 -37.85 -22.05 -48.93
CA GLU A 409 -38.01 -23.45 -49.34
C GLU A 409 -39.41 -24.04 -49.06
N MET A 410 -40.16 -23.44 -48.17
CA MET A 410 -41.55 -23.82 -47.81
C MET A 410 -42.63 -23.07 -48.61
N GLY A 411 -42.34 -22.04 -49.37
CA GLY A 411 -43.25 -21.32 -50.22
C GLY A 411 -43.00 -21.58 -51.69
#